data_0e08373e32a62d0013e963d1f98e35c4
#
_entry.id   0e08373e32a62d0013e963d1f98e35c4
#
_cell.length_a   1.000
_cell.length_b   1.000
_cell.length_c   1.000
_cell.angle_alpha   90.00
_cell.angle_beta   90.00
_cell.angle_gamma   90.00
#
_symmetry.space_group_name_H-M   'P 1'
#
loop_
_entity.id
_entity.type
_entity.pdbx_description
1 polymer ?
#
loop_
_entity_poly.entity_id
_entity_poly.type
_entity_poly.pdbx_seq_one_letter_code
_entity_poly.pdbx_strand_id
1 'polypeptide(L)'
;MRSQQIFQGLAMTTAAAAAALMLTACGASQPQSQTTTAPGTGSASPNATSAPPSTPAPPSSAGTSPSTAAPAPGTPGLCKAAGLSAATDASGGGAAGSVYMKLNLTNTGSEPCLLRGFAGVSLAADGAGAPIGAPATRDEAVAPTDVLLAPGQTGSAVLRYTQAGNYPDCAMVDAAGYRIYPPEDTASLFLPQPTKACSNAGITLLSIGAFQPA
;
A
#
# COMPACT_ATOMS: atom_id res chain seq x y z
N MET A 1 -24.41 13.03 -54.58
CA MET A 1 -24.50 14.49 -54.33
C MET A 1 -23.65 14.76 -53.11
N ARG A 2 -22.41 15.14 -53.37
CA ARG A 2 -21.76 16.44 -53.15
C ARG A 2 -22.11 17.01 -51.75
N SER A 3 -21.18 17.12 -50.84
CA SER A 3 -20.20 18.19 -50.79
C SER A 3 -18.96 17.85 -49.95
N GLN A 4 -17.81 18.02 -50.54
CA GLN A 4 -16.53 18.24 -49.88
C GLN A 4 -16.52 19.64 -49.27
N GLN A 5 -15.98 19.78 -48.07
CA GLN A 5 -15.43 21.06 -47.62
C GLN A 5 -14.04 20.81 -47.05
N ILE A 6 -13.12 21.21 -47.82
CA ILE A 6 -11.71 21.43 -47.56
C ILE A 6 -11.60 22.68 -46.69
N PHE A 7 -10.93 22.61 -45.57
CA PHE A 7 -10.29 23.79 -44.97
C PHE A 7 -8.82 23.52 -44.71
N GLN A 8 -8.03 24.18 -45.58
CA GLN A 8 -6.61 24.37 -45.48
C GLN A 8 -6.25 25.38 -44.39
N GLY A 9 -5.13 25.13 -43.72
CA GLY A 9 -4.10 26.10 -43.46
C GLY A 9 -4.24 26.91 -42.19
N LEU A 10 -3.35 26.70 -41.24
CA LEU A 10 -2.49 27.80 -40.78
C LEU A 10 -1.24 27.23 -40.10
N ALA A 11 -0.13 27.37 -40.77
CA ALA A 11 1.19 27.27 -40.15
C ALA A 11 1.45 28.54 -39.35
N MET A 12 1.85 28.42 -38.09
CA MET A 12 2.53 29.51 -37.37
C MET A 12 3.75 28.94 -36.66
N THR A 13 4.87 29.24 -37.22
CA THR A 13 6.22 29.24 -36.63
C THR A 13 6.34 30.45 -35.67
N THR A 14 6.83 30.25 -34.47
CA THR A 14 7.62 31.23 -33.69
C THR A 14 8.32 30.47 -32.55
N ALA A 15 9.59 30.38 -32.65
CA ALA A 15 10.63 31.23 -32.10
C ALA A 15 11.11 30.73 -30.70
N ALA A 16 12.37 30.35 -30.72
CA ALA A 16 13.22 29.99 -29.60
C ALA A 16 13.34 31.13 -28.58
N ALA A 17 13.37 30.75 -27.31
CA ALA A 17 14.02 31.53 -26.25
C ALA A 17 14.78 30.59 -25.35
N ALA A 18 16.09 30.55 -25.52
CA ALA A 18 17.05 29.98 -24.60
C ALA A 18 17.19 30.93 -23.40
N ALA A 19 16.98 30.43 -22.18
CA ALA A 19 17.45 31.09 -20.96
C ALA A 19 18.26 30.09 -20.15
N ALA A 20 19.57 30.20 -20.29
CA ALA A 20 20.53 29.56 -19.42
C ALA A 20 20.62 30.35 -18.12
N LEU A 21 20.34 29.69 -16.99
CA LEU A 21 20.68 30.19 -15.67
C LEU A 21 21.56 29.16 -14.99
N MET A 22 22.85 29.45 -15.00
CA MET A 22 23.86 28.85 -14.15
C MET A 22 23.67 29.36 -12.71
N LEU A 23 23.48 28.46 -11.75
CA LEU A 23 23.76 28.75 -10.35
C LEU A 23 24.65 27.64 -9.80
N THR A 24 25.90 28.00 -9.69
CA THR A 24 26.90 27.35 -8.87
C THR A 24 26.60 27.62 -7.40
N ALA A 25 26.55 26.58 -6.58
CA ALA A 25 26.75 26.70 -5.15
C ALA A 25 27.50 25.47 -4.64
N CYS A 26 28.77 25.69 -4.36
CA CYS A 26 29.63 24.86 -3.50
C CYS A 26 29.08 24.79 -2.08
N GLY A 27 29.14 23.63 -1.48
CA GLY A 27 28.85 23.43 -0.06
C GLY A 27 29.31 22.05 0.38
N ALA A 28 30.60 21.83 0.50
CA ALA A 28 31.13 20.65 1.13
C ALA A 28 31.02 20.80 2.66
N SER A 29 30.44 19.85 3.34
CA SER A 29 30.63 19.65 4.78
C SER A 29 30.67 18.14 5.04
N GLN A 30 31.89 17.69 5.33
CA GLN A 30 32.19 16.37 5.86
C GLN A 30 31.78 16.31 7.34
N PRO A 31 31.23 15.22 7.84
CA PRO A 31 31.30 14.90 9.26
C PRO A 31 32.52 14.02 9.56
N GLN A 32 33.29 14.46 10.53
CA GLN A 32 34.41 13.77 11.12
C GLN A 32 34.00 12.48 11.84
N SER A 33 34.70 11.42 11.54
CA SER A 33 34.78 10.21 12.34
C SER A 33 35.52 10.48 13.64
N GLN A 34 34.91 10.16 14.77
CA GLN A 34 35.64 9.99 16.03
C GLN A 34 35.59 8.52 16.45
N THR A 35 36.69 7.90 16.25
CA THR A 35 37.13 6.65 16.89
C THR A 35 37.41 6.91 18.35
N THR A 36 36.82 6.12 19.24
CA THR A 36 37.31 5.97 20.60
C THR A 36 37.48 4.50 20.93
N THR A 37 38.69 4.18 21.18
CA THR A 37 39.33 2.88 21.45
C THR A 37 39.00 2.38 22.87
N ALA A 38 38.93 1.07 23.01
CA ALA A 38 38.84 0.22 24.20
C ALA A 38 40.03 0.45 25.20
N PRO A 39 40.32 -0.35 26.21
CA PRO A 39 39.92 -1.72 26.56
C PRO A 39 39.66 -1.90 28.08
N GLY A 40 39.13 -3.06 28.44
CA GLY A 40 39.01 -3.46 29.84
C GLY A 40 38.85 -4.97 29.97
N THR A 41 39.96 -5.62 30.10
CA THR A 41 40.15 -6.99 30.56
C THR A 41 39.67 -7.19 32.00
N GLY A 42 39.02 -8.34 32.28
CA GLY A 42 38.68 -8.78 33.63
C GLY A 42 38.25 -10.22 33.65
N SER A 43 39.23 -11.08 33.78
CA SER A 43 39.16 -12.53 34.07
C SER A 43 38.68 -12.78 35.48
N ALA A 44 37.84 -13.80 35.65
CA ALA A 44 37.93 -14.81 36.73
C ALA A 44 36.73 -15.77 36.73
N SER A 45 36.98 -17.02 36.48
CA SER A 45 36.31 -18.21 37.02
C SER A 45 36.96 -18.54 38.37
N PRO A 46 36.45 -19.34 39.35
CA PRO A 46 35.83 -20.64 39.10
C PRO A 46 34.76 -21.08 40.14
N ASN A 47 34.04 -22.12 39.72
CA ASN A 47 33.72 -23.29 40.53
C ASN A 47 32.78 -23.20 41.74
N ALA A 48 31.65 -23.87 41.63
CA ALA A 48 31.16 -24.81 42.67
C ALA A 48 30.00 -25.66 42.15
N THR A 49 30.27 -26.93 42.14
CA THR A 49 29.38 -28.06 42.00
C THR A 49 28.32 -28.06 43.14
N SER A 50 27.05 -28.22 42.81
CA SER A 50 26.07 -28.84 43.72
C SER A 50 24.91 -29.42 42.88
N ALA A 51 24.66 -30.70 43.11
CA ALA A 51 23.65 -31.52 42.47
C ALA A 51 22.21 -31.13 42.96
N PRO A 52 21.16 -31.49 42.18
CA PRO A 52 19.82 -31.00 42.32
C PRO A 52 18.98 -31.83 43.29
N PRO A 53 17.98 -31.20 43.94
CA PRO A 53 16.83 -31.90 44.44
C PRO A 53 15.70 -31.93 43.38
N SER A 54 15.10 -33.07 43.24
CA SER A 54 13.96 -33.38 42.39
C SER A 54 12.77 -32.47 42.74
N THR A 55 12.32 -31.71 41.75
CA THR A 55 11.11 -30.90 41.87
C THR A 55 9.92 -31.66 41.29
N PRO A 56 8.75 -31.66 41.94
CA PRO A 56 7.53 -32.29 41.42
C PRO A 56 7.04 -31.55 40.17
N ALA A 57 6.48 -32.30 39.23
CA ALA A 57 5.86 -31.78 38.00
C ALA A 57 4.73 -30.80 38.36
N PRO A 58 4.64 -29.65 37.62
CA PRO A 58 3.49 -28.78 37.78
C PRO A 58 2.25 -29.39 37.11
N PRO A 59 1.04 -29.11 37.65
CA PRO A 59 -0.20 -29.58 37.02
C PRO A 59 -0.38 -28.95 35.66
N SER A 60 -0.81 -29.73 34.68
CA SER A 60 -1.21 -29.30 33.37
C SER A 60 -2.25 -28.19 33.48
N SER A 61 -1.85 -26.97 33.20
CA SER A 61 -2.80 -25.88 32.97
C SER A 61 -3.60 -26.20 31.71
N ALA A 62 -4.86 -26.48 31.89
CA ALA A 62 -5.83 -26.55 30.81
C ALA A 62 -5.73 -25.24 30.00
N GLY A 63 -5.38 -25.35 28.74
CA GLY A 63 -5.32 -24.23 27.82
C GLY A 63 -6.69 -23.60 27.70
N THR A 64 -6.83 -22.43 28.31
CA THR A 64 -7.95 -21.55 28.04
C THR A 64 -7.76 -21.05 26.61
N SER A 65 -8.52 -21.61 25.68
CA SER A 65 -8.67 -21.01 24.34
C SER A 65 -9.05 -19.54 24.53
N PRO A 66 -8.40 -18.61 23.79
CA PRO A 66 -8.86 -17.24 23.80
C PRO A 66 -10.30 -17.23 23.27
N SER A 67 -11.26 -17.03 24.16
CA SER A 67 -12.63 -16.71 23.81
C SER A 67 -12.56 -15.40 23.03
N THR A 68 -12.81 -15.46 21.73
CA THR A 68 -13.04 -14.25 20.92
C THR A 68 -14.26 -13.58 21.53
N ALA A 69 -14.03 -12.55 22.34
CA ALA A 69 -15.10 -11.77 22.91
C ALA A 69 -15.95 -11.25 21.75
N ALA A 70 -17.24 -11.61 21.75
CA ALA A 70 -18.21 -11.00 20.85
C ALA A 70 -18.19 -9.47 21.08
N PRO A 71 -18.26 -8.65 20.02
CA PRO A 71 -18.33 -7.19 20.17
C PRO A 71 -19.46 -6.83 21.12
N ALA A 72 -19.18 -5.88 22.03
CA ALA A 72 -20.22 -5.34 22.90
C ALA A 72 -21.37 -4.77 22.04
N PRO A 73 -22.65 -4.93 22.43
CA PRO A 73 -23.76 -4.35 21.70
C PRO A 73 -23.57 -2.84 21.53
N GLY A 74 -23.43 -2.37 20.30
CA GLY A 74 -23.29 -0.95 19.96
C GLY A 74 -21.94 -0.49 19.41
N THR A 75 -20.88 -1.29 19.45
CA THR A 75 -19.62 -0.92 18.80
C THR A 75 -19.54 -1.56 17.40
N PRO A 76 -19.47 -0.76 16.31
CA PRO A 76 -19.34 -1.30 14.96
C PRO A 76 -18.07 -2.14 14.83
N GLY A 77 -18.20 -3.33 14.26
CA GLY A 77 -17.05 -4.19 13.93
C GLY A 77 -16.25 -3.62 12.77
N LEU A 78 -15.04 -4.17 12.54
CA LEU A 78 -14.25 -3.81 11.36
C LEU A 78 -14.92 -4.29 10.08
N CYS A 79 -14.84 -3.48 9.03
CA CYS A 79 -15.32 -3.86 7.70
C CYS A 79 -14.55 -5.08 7.19
N LYS A 80 -15.28 -6.06 6.64
CA LYS A 80 -14.73 -7.30 6.10
C LYS A 80 -15.00 -7.40 4.60
N ALA A 81 -14.08 -8.01 3.87
CA ALA A 81 -14.17 -8.17 2.43
C ALA A 81 -15.53 -8.70 1.95
N ALA A 82 -16.12 -9.66 2.68
CA ALA A 82 -17.41 -10.25 2.36
C ALA A 82 -18.59 -9.25 2.40
N GLY A 83 -18.45 -8.15 3.15
CA GLY A 83 -19.44 -7.08 3.28
C GLY A 83 -19.08 -5.80 2.52
N LEU A 84 -18.08 -5.85 1.64
CA LEU A 84 -17.63 -4.70 0.88
C LEU A 84 -17.71 -4.93 -0.63
N SER A 85 -17.91 -3.87 -1.38
CA SER A 85 -17.59 -3.82 -2.81
C SER A 85 -16.46 -2.82 -3.06
N ALA A 86 -15.66 -3.08 -4.10
CA ALA A 86 -14.56 -2.22 -4.49
C ALA A 86 -14.79 -1.62 -5.88
N ALA A 87 -14.45 -0.35 -6.02
CA ALA A 87 -14.43 0.36 -7.29
C ALA A 87 -13.26 1.34 -7.34
N THR A 88 -12.84 1.72 -8.53
CA THR A 88 -11.91 2.84 -8.71
C THR A 88 -12.59 3.98 -9.46
N ASP A 89 -12.22 5.19 -9.09
CA ASP A 89 -12.59 6.41 -9.79
C ASP A 89 -11.29 7.07 -10.29
N ALA A 90 -11.16 7.15 -11.61
CA ALA A 90 -9.97 7.69 -12.30
C ALA A 90 -9.95 9.22 -12.35
N SER A 91 -10.77 9.91 -11.57
CA SER A 91 -10.87 11.37 -11.56
C SER A 91 -9.59 12.10 -11.09
N GLY A 92 -8.63 11.36 -10.53
CA GLY A 92 -7.36 11.91 -10.03
C GLY A 92 -6.36 12.36 -11.10
N GLY A 93 -6.63 12.05 -12.37
CA GLY A 93 -5.74 12.42 -13.47
C GLY A 93 -4.43 11.62 -13.52
N GLY A 94 -3.57 11.96 -14.49
CA GLY A 94 -2.25 11.37 -14.68
C GLY A 94 -1.17 12.45 -14.63
N ALA A 95 -0.06 12.14 -13.99
CA ALA A 95 1.11 13.02 -13.98
C ALA A 95 2.39 12.18 -14.01
N ALA A 96 3.34 12.59 -14.87
CA ALA A 96 4.69 12.01 -14.94
C ALA A 96 4.72 10.48 -14.99
N GLY A 97 3.88 9.86 -15.82
CA GLY A 97 3.83 8.40 -15.97
C GLY A 97 3.15 7.65 -14.82
N SER A 98 2.42 8.34 -13.96
CA SER A 98 1.57 7.76 -12.92
C SER A 98 0.11 8.12 -13.13
N VAL A 99 -0.79 7.23 -12.72
CA VAL A 99 -2.23 7.46 -12.67
C VAL A 99 -2.63 7.49 -11.20
N TYR A 100 -3.35 8.54 -10.83
CA TYR A 100 -3.95 8.68 -9.50
C TYR A 100 -5.44 8.39 -9.62
N MET A 101 -5.94 7.53 -8.77
CA MET A 101 -7.34 7.15 -8.71
C MET A 101 -7.79 7.05 -7.27
N LYS A 102 -9.08 7.17 -7.03
CA LYS A 102 -9.66 6.83 -5.73
C LYS A 102 -10.03 5.35 -5.73
N LEU A 103 -9.49 4.60 -4.78
CA LEU A 103 -10.01 3.29 -4.42
C LEU A 103 -11.16 3.50 -3.44
N ASN A 104 -12.33 3.10 -3.85
CA ASN A 104 -13.58 3.22 -3.10
C ASN A 104 -13.97 1.85 -2.55
N LEU A 105 -14.19 1.76 -1.24
CA LEU A 105 -14.79 0.60 -0.59
C LEU A 105 -16.17 0.99 -0.05
N THR A 106 -17.20 0.31 -0.54
CA THR A 106 -18.59 0.57 -0.16
C THR A 106 -19.10 -0.57 0.71
N ASN A 107 -19.70 -0.24 1.85
CA ASN A 107 -20.36 -1.22 2.70
C ASN A 107 -21.64 -1.73 2.02
N THR A 108 -21.62 -3.00 1.64
CA THR A 108 -22.77 -3.71 1.03
C THR A 108 -23.52 -4.59 2.04
N GLY A 109 -23.04 -4.63 3.29
CA GLY A 109 -23.69 -5.35 4.37
C GLY A 109 -24.88 -4.58 4.94
N SER A 110 -25.60 -5.21 5.87
CA SER A 110 -26.76 -4.62 6.56
C SER A 110 -26.41 -3.82 7.80
N GLU A 111 -25.19 -3.99 8.33
CA GLU A 111 -24.74 -3.39 9.57
C GLU A 111 -23.62 -2.36 9.31
N PRO A 112 -23.55 -1.28 10.12
CA PRO A 112 -22.41 -0.37 10.06
C PRO A 112 -21.10 -1.09 10.38
N CYS A 113 -20.01 -0.69 9.69
CA CYS A 113 -18.68 -1.20 9.98
C CYS A 113 -17.64 -0.10 9.99
N LEU A 114 -16.51 -0.32 10.65
CA LEU A 114 -15.40 0.61 10.79
C LEU A 114 -14.30 0.27 9.79
N LEU A 115 -13.93 1.24 8.97
CA LEU A 115 -12.81 1.17 8.03
C LEU A 115 -11.71 2.10 8.55
N ARG A 116 -10.51 1.53 8.86
CA ARG A 116 -9.40 2.30 9.42
C ARG A 116 -8.08 1.90 8.79
N GLY A 117 -7.32 2.86 8.31
CA GLY A 117 -5.94 2.64 7.86
C GLY A 117 -5.81 2.40 6.38
N PHE A 118 -4.95 1.46 5.99
CA PHE A 118 -4.53 1.22 4.63
C PHE A 118 -4.99 -0.16 4.16
N ALA A 119 -5.47 -0.24 2.93
CA ALA A 119 -5.68 -1.53 2.29
C ALA A 119 -4.34 -2.17 1.87
N GLY A 120 -4.28 -3.49 1.86
CA GLY A 120 -3.29 -4.20 1.07
C GLY A 120 -3.75 -4.23 -0.40
N VAL A 121 -2.93 -3.75 -1.32
CA VAL A 121 -3.27 -3.75 -2.75
C VAL A 121 -2.15 -4.40 -3.55
N SER A 122 -2.50 -5.30 -4.46
CA SER A 122 -1.56 -5.93 -5.38
C SER A 122 -2.19 -6.06 -6.76
N LEU A 123 -1.37 -6.06 -7.79
CA LEU A 123 -1.79 -6.48 -9.13
C LEU A 123 -1.95 -8.00 -9.14
N ALA A 124 -2.91 -8.53 -9.90
CA ALA A 124 -3.16 -9.95 -10.01
C ALA A 124 -3.58 -10.35 -11.43
N ALA A 125 -3.24 -11.58 -11.82
CA ALA A 125 -3.59 -12.13 -13.13
C ALA A 125 -5.08 -12.50 -13.23
N ASP A 126 -5.70 -12.79 -12.09
CA ASP A 126 -7.13 -13.12 -11.98
C ASP A 126 -7.59 -12.96 -10.52
N GLY A 127 -8.87 -13.24 -10.25
CA GLY A 127 -9.45 -13.14 -8.91
C GLY A 127 -8.94 -14.20 -7.92
N ALA A 128 -8.39 -15.30 -8.36
CA ALA A 128 -7.89 -16.40 -7.53
C ALA A 128 -6.36 -16.51 -7.55
N GLY A 129 -5.70 -15.93 -8.58
CA GLY A 129 -4.26 -16.03 -8.82
C GLY A 129 -3.39 -15.37 -7.77
N ALA A 130 -2.12 -15.69 -7.75
CA ALA A 130 -1.15 -15.04 -6.89
C ALA A 130 -0.96 -13.55 -7.28
N PRO A 131 -0.57 -12.68 -6.33
CA PRO A 131 -0.15 -11.32 -6.64
C PRO A 131 1.02 -11.30 -7.63
N ILE A 132 1.04 -10.29 -8.50
CA ILE A 132 2.12 -10.06 -9.47
C ILE A 132 3.02 -8.95 -8.93
N GLY A 133 4.32 -9.25 -8.80
CA GLY A 133 5.34 -8.30 -8.37
C GLY A 133 5.16 -7.80 -6.92
N ALA A 134 5.63 -6.60 -6.65
CA ALA A 134 5.57 -5.99 -5.33
C ALA A 134 4.15 -5.50 -4.99
N PRO A 135 3.70 -5.66 -3.73
CA PRO A 135 2.48 -5.03 -3.26
C PRO A 135 2.62 -3.51 -3.17
N ALA A 136 1.50 -2.82 -3.02
CA ALA A 136 1.49 -1.38 -2.80
C ALA A 136 2.24 -0.98 -1.52
N THR A 137 3.00 0.09 -1.61
CA THR A 137 3.55 0.78 -0.42
C THR A 137 2.49 1.69 0.18
N ARG A 138 2.57 1.93 1.50
CA ARG A 138 1.72 2.90 2.17
C ARG A 138 2.20 4.31 1.87
N ASP A 139 1.26 5.18 1.52
CA ASP A 139 1.48 6.62 1.46
C ASP A 139 0.92 7.23 2.75
N GLU A 140 1.81 7.63 3.63
CA GLU A 140 1.47 8.13 4.97
C GLU A 140 1.30 9.66 5.00
N ALA A 141 1.17 10.32 3.84
CA ALA A 141 0.96 11.75 3.75
C ALA A 141 -0.31 12.23 4.51
N VAL A 142 -1.31 11.36 4.60
CA VAL A 142 -2.52 11.59 5.38
C VAL A 142 -2.62 10.53 6.47
N ALA A 143 -2.77 10.99 7.72
CA ALA A 143 -2.90 10.09 8.86
C ALA A 143 -4.19 9.25 8.78
N PRO A 144 -4.16 7.97 9.19
CA PRO A 144 -5.35 7.15 9.29
C PRO A 144 -6.38 7.74 10.28
N THR A 145 -7.64 7.73 9.86
CA THR A 145 -8.79 8.09 10.71
C THR A 145 -9.79 6.95 10.73
N ASP A 146 -10.69 6.98 11.72
CA ASP A 146 -11.80 6.04 11.79
C ASP A 146 -12.90 6.48 10.82
N VAL A 147 -13.21 5.65 9.85
CA VAL A 147 -14.26 5.89 8.87
C VAL A 147 -15.40 4.92 9.14
N LEU A 148 -16.47 5.40 9.76
CA LEU A 148 -17.69 4.61 9.96
C LEU A 148 -18.48 4.56 8.66
N LEU A 149 -18.69 3.36 8.16
CA LEU A 149 -19.49 3.10 6.95
C LEU A 149 -20.83 2.48 7.34
N ALA A 150 -21.91 3.27 7.29
CA ALA A 150 -23.26 2.72 7.31
C ALA A 150 -23.51 1.91 6.03
N PRO A 151 -24.55 1.05 5.98
CA PRO A 151 -24.95 0.37 4.76
C PRO A 151 -25.07 1.33 3.56
N GLY A 152 -24.40 1.01 2.45
CA GLY A 152 -24.33 1.82 1.24
C GLY A 152 -23.32 2.98 1.29
N GLN A 153 -22.68 3.26 2.41
CA GLN A 153 -21.65 4.31 2.50
C GLN A 153 -20.28 3.83 2.02
N THR A 154 -19.49 4.78 1.54
CA THR A 154 -18.19 4.56 0.90
C THR A 154 -17.08 5.26 1.66
N GLY A 155 -15.96 4.59 1.86
CA GLY A 155 -14.68 5.17 2.22
C GLY A 155 -13.74 5.15 1.02
N SER A 156 -12.92 6.20 0.87
CA SER A 156 -12.03 6.39 -0.28
C SER A 156 -10.57 6.50 0.16
N ALA A 157 -9.67 5.91 -0.62
CA ALA A 157 -8.23 6.07 -0.47
C ALA A 157 -7.59 6.42 -1.82
N VAL A 158 -6.54 7.23 -1.82
CA VAL A 158 -5.79 7.51 -3.05
C VAL A 158 -4.94 6.30 -3.39
N LEU A 159 -5.17 5.72 -4.56
CA LEU A 159 -4.35 4.68 -5.15
C LEU A 159 -3.56 5.28 -6.31
N ARG A 160 -2.22 5.24 -6.22
CA ARG A 160 -1.34 5.61 -7.32
C ARG A 160 -0.84 4.35 -8.00
N TYR A 161 -0.93 4.34 -9.31
CA TYR A 161 -0.31 3.35 -10.18
C TYR A 161 0.74 4.03 -11.06
N THR A 162 2.00 3.64 -10.92
CA THR A 162 3.07 4.05 -11.82
C THR A 162 3.13 3.08 -12.99
N GLN A 163 3.13 3.59 -14.21
CA GLN A 163 3.12 2.76 -15.40
C GLN A 163 4.36 1.88 -15.49
N ALA A 164 4.16 0.59 -15.73
CA ALA A 164 5.22 -0.40 -15.81
C ALA A 164 6.30 -0.04 -16.85
N GLY A 165 5.90 0.63 -17.96
CA GLY A 165 6.81 1.09 -18.99
C GLY A 165 7.80 2.19 -18.57
N ASN A 166 7.66 2.78 -17.37
CA ASN A 166 8.63 3.73 -16.84
C ASN A 166 9.89 3.05 -16.29
N TYR A 167 9.86 1.73 -16.14
CA TYR A 167 10.96 0.95 -15.58
C TYR A 167 11.60 0.11 -16.68
N PRO A 168 12.83 0.43 -17.14
CA PRO A 168 13.49 -0.30 -18.24
C PRO A 168 13.73 -1.77 -17.91
N ASP A 169 13.94 -2.09 -16.64
CA ASP A 169 14.20 -3.46 -16.16
C ASP A 169 12.92 -4.23 -15.79
N CYS A 170 11.74 -3.67 -16.09
CA CYS A 170 10.47 -4.32 -15.78
C CYS A 170 10.24 -5.55 -16.65
N ALA A 171 10.19 -6.73 -16.06
CA ALA A 171 9.63 -7.92 -16.72
C ALA A 171 8.11 -7.75 -16.80
N MET A 172 7.67 -7.07 -17.87
CA MET A 172 6.29 -6.62 -18.04
C MET A 172 5.37 -7.80 -18.36
N VAL A 173 4.26 -7.90 -17.62
CA VAL A 173 3.20 -8.89 -17.81
C VAL A 173 1.83 -8.22 -17.72
N ASP A 174 0.80 -8.92 -18.20
CA ASP A 174 -0.59 -8.46 -18.05
C ASP A 174 -1.11 -8.78 -16.66
N ALA A 175 -1.81 -7.81 -16.06
CA ALA A 175 -2.63 -8.00 -14.87
C ALA A 175 -4.10 -7.80 -15.26
N ALA A 176 -4.99 -8.67 -14.76
CA ALA A 176 -6.42 -8.55 -14.99
C ALA A 176 -7.08 -7.54 -14.03
N GLY A 177 -6.41 -7.17 -12.96
CA GLY A 177 -6.94 -6.21 -11.99
C GLY A 177 -6.17 -6.14 -10.69
N TYR A 178 -6.87 -5.63 -9.68
CA TYR A 178 -6.34 -5.42 -8.34
C TYR A 178 -6.93 -6.43 -7.36
N ARG A 179 -6.07 -7.03 -6.55
CA ARG A 179 -6.46 -7.74 -5.33
C ARG A 179 -6.34 -6.79 -4.17
N ILE A 180 -7.43 -6.64 -3.42
CA ILE A 180 -7.58 -5.64 -2.37
C ILE A 180 -7.93 -6.35 -1.07
N TYR A 181 -7.08 -6.19 -0.07
CA TYR A 181 -7.32 -6.62 1.30
C TYR A 181 -7.78 -5.40 2.10
N PRO A 182 -9.02 -5.34 2.58
CA PRO A 182 -9.44 -4.26 3.48
C PRO A 182 -8.52 -4.15 4.69
N PRO A 183 -8.40 -2.97 5.31
CA PRO A 183 -7.64 -2.83 6.55
C PRO A 183 -8.06 -3.85 7.60
N GLU A 184 -7.08 -4.49 8.24
CA GLU A 184 -7.30 -5.50 9.30
C GLU A 184 -8.13 -6.72 8.84
N ASP A 185 -8.12 -7.04 7.53
CA ASP A 185 -8.73 -8.26 7.01
C ASP A 185 -7.71 -9.10 6.23
N THR A 186 -7.87 -10.42 6.33
CA THR A 186 -7.07 -11.42 5.58
C THR A 186 -7.78 -11.93 4.34
N ALA A 187 -9.09 -11.67 4.22
CA ALA A 187 -9.86 -11.93 3.00
C ALA A 187 -9.71 -10.77 2.02
N SER A 188 -9.80 -11.06 0.73
CA SER A 188 -9.62 -10.05 -0.32
C SER A 188 -10.81 -9.94 -1.25
N LEU A 189 -10.93 -8.76 -1.87
CA LEU A 189 -11.76 -8.50 -3.04
C LEU A 189 -10.90 -8.51 -4.30
N PHE A 190 -11.50 -8.84 -5.42
CA PHE A 190 -10.88 -8.66 -6.73
C PHE A 190 -11.63 -7.58 -7.50
N LEU A 191 -10.89 -6.56 -7.95
CA LEU A 191 -11.42 -5.49 -8.79
C LEU A 191 -10.86 -5.68 -10.21
N PRO A 192 -11.68 -6.11 -11.17
CA PRO A 192 -11.27 -6.25 -12.56
C PRO A 192 -10.94 -4.87 -13.16
N GLN A 193 -9.68 -4.67 -13.50
CA GLN A 193 -9.19 -3.48 -14.17
C GLN A 193 -7.87 -3.82 -14.88
N PRO A 194 -7.94 -4.26 -16.14
CA PRO A 194 -6.74 -4.68 -16.88
C PRO A 194 -5.68 -3.59 -16.95
N THR A 195 -4.44 -3.95 -16.62
CA THR A 195 -3.30 -3.06 -16.69
C THR A 195 -1.99 -3.84 -16.88
N LYS A 196 -0.85 -3.16 -16.97
CA LYS A 196 0.47 -3.79 -17.03
C LYS A 196 1.09 -3.86 -15.64
N ALA A 197 1.74 -4.97 -15.35
CA ALA A 197 2.47 -5.22 -14.12
C ALA A 197 3.95 -5.49 -14.40
N CYS A 198 4.80 -5.34 -13.40
CA CYS A 198 6.15 -5.89 -13.39
C CYS A 198 6.16 -7.14 -12.50
N SER A 199 6.60 -8.28 -13.04
CA SER A 199 6.74 -9.49 -12.25
C SER A 199 7.93 -9.45 -11.27
N ASN A 200 8.82 -8.49 -11.42
CA ASN A 200 9.95 -8.26 -10.52
C ASN A 200 9.46 -7.82 -9.14
N ALA A 201 9.82 -8.56 -8.09
CA ALA A 201 9.48 -8.23 -6.71
C ALA A 201 10.12 -6.93 -6.18
N GLY A 202 11.20 -6.46 -6.82
CA GLY A 202 11.91 -5.23 -6.44
C GLY A 202 11.35 -3.94 -7.06
N ILE A 203 10.36 -4.04 -7.96
CA ILE A 203 9.77 -2.87 -8.63
C ILE A 203 8.37 -2.65 -8.06
N THR A 204 8.20 -1.53 -7.35
CA THR A 204 6.91 -1.15 -6.77
C THR A 204 6.19 -0.18 -7.70
N LEU A 205 5.05 -0.64 -8.25
CA LEU A 205 4.21 0.18 -9.14
C LEU A 205 3.09 0.91 -8.39
N LEU A 206 2.75 0.44 -7.19
CA LEU A 206 1.57 0.89 -6.46
C LEU A 206 1.93 1.61 -5.16
N SER A 207 1.19 2.66 -4.84
CA SER A 207 1.11 3.18 -3.47
C SER A 207 -0.34 3.47 -3.10
N ILE A 208 -0.68 3.31 -1.82
CA ILE A 208 -2.04 3.47 -1.29
C ILE A 208 -2.04 4.36 -0.05
N GLY A 209 -2.87 5.39 -0.05
CA GLY A 209 -3.12 6.25 1.10
C GLY A 209 -4.06 5.61 2.13
N ALA A 210 -4.18 6.26 3.28
CA ALA A 210 -5.17 5.88 4.29
C ALA A 210 -6.59 6.19 3.81
N PHE A 211 -7.56 5.34 4.19
CA PHE A 211 -8.97 5.61 3.92
C PHE A 211 -9.45 6.86 4.65
N GLN A 212 -10.26 7.63 3.93
CA GLN A 212 -10.93 8.84 4.41
C GLN A 212 -12.42 8.72 4.06
N PRO A 213 -13.31 9.48 4.69
CA PRO A 213 -14.68 9.64 4.22
C PRO A 213 -14.71 10.09 2.75
N ALA A 214 -15.64 9.52 1.93
CA ALA A 214 -15.76 9.82 0.50
C ALA A 214 -16.46 11.15 0.25
#